data_6433cd866f4f8be52be7b60cfa3403a3
#
_entry.id   6433cd866f4f8be52be7b60cfa3403a3
#
_cell.length_a   1.000
_cell.length_b   1.000
_cell.length_c   1.000
_cell.angle_alpha   90.00
_cell.angle_beta   90.00
_cell.angle_gamma   90.00
#
_symmetry.space_group_name_H-M   'P 1'
#
loop_
_entity.id
_entity.type
_entity.pdbx_description
1 polymer ?
#
loop_
_entity_poly.entity_id
_entity_poly.type
_entity_poly.pdbx_seq_one_letter_code
_entity_poly.pdbx_strand_id
1 'polypeptide(L)'
;MRKILITGGAGFIGSALVRYIINETSDAVVVVDKLTYAGNLMSLAPVAQSERFAFEKVDICDRAELARVFTEHQPDCVMHLAAESHVDRSIDGPAAFIETNIVGTYTLLEAARAYWNALTEDKKSAFRFHHISTDEVYGDLHSTDDFFTETTPYAPSSPYSASKASSDHLVRAWLRTYGLPTLITNCSNNYGPYHFPEKLIPLMILNALAGKPLPVYGNCLLYTS
;
A
#
# COMPACT_ATOMS: atom_id res chain seq x y z
N MET A 1 -15.25 18.06 3.97
CA MET A 1 -14.09 17.78 3.10
C MET A 1 -12.95 17.32 4.01
N ARG A 2 -12.53 16.08 3.87
CA ARG A 2 -11.36 15.52 4.58
C ARG A 2 -10.14 15.60 3.67
N LYS A 3 -8.95 15.62 4.24
CA LYS A 3 -7.69 15.51 3.52
C LYS A 3 -7.05 14.14 3.82
N ILE A 4 -6.86 13.32 2.80
CA ILE A 4 -6.40 11.95 2.91
C ILE A 4 -4.96 11.88 2.38
N LEU A 5 -4.01 11.47 3.22
CA LEU A 5 -2.64 11.18 2.82
C LEU A 5 -2.58 9.73 2.33
N ILE A 6 -2.17 9.53 1.08
CA ILE A 6 -2.07 8.20 0.45
C ILE A 6 -0.61 7.94 0.08
N THR A 7 0.03 7.00 0.77
CA THR A 7 1.36 6.55 0.37
C THR A 7 1.27 5.47 -0.70
N GLY A 8 2.21 5.45 -1.64
CA GLY A 8 2.14 4.53 -2.79
C GLY A 8 1.06 4.91 -3.80
N GLY A 9 0.64 6.19 -3.80
CA GLY A 9 -0.48 6.66 -4.62
C GLY A 9 -0.18 6.74 -6.12
N ALA A 10 1.09 6.66 -6.55
CA ALA A 10 1.46 6.56 -7.96
C ALA A 10 1.53 5.11 -8.47
N GLY A 11 1.36 4.11 -7.59
CA GLY A 11 1.27 2.69 -7.92
C GLY A 11 -0.11 2.31 -8.48
N PHE A 12 -0.29 1.04 -8.82
CA PHE A 12 -1.51 0.52 -9.43
C PHE A 12 -2.77 0.75 -8.57
N ILE A 13 -2.82 0.16 -7.37
CA ILE A 13 -3.99 0.26 -6.48
C ILE A 13 -4.12 1.69 -5.95
N GLY A 14 -3.01 2.31 -5.54
CA GLY A 14 -3.01 3.66 -5.00
C GLY A 14 -3.56 4.69 -5.99
N SER A 15 -3.16 4.64 -7.27
CA SER A 15 -3.65 5.57 -8.28
C SER A 15 -5.14 5.38 -8.59
N ALA A 16 -5.65 4.16 -8.53
CA ALA A 16 -7.08 3.89 -8.68
C ALA A 16 -7.88 4.52 -7.52
N LEU A 17 -7.39 4.36 -6.30
CA LEU A 17 -7.97 4.97 -5.11
C LEU A 17 -7.96 6.50 -5.18
N VAL A 18 -6.82 7.09 -5.58
CA VAL A 18 -6.70 8.56 -5.76
C VAL A 18 -7.71 9.09 -6.76
N ARG A 19 -7.81 8.47 -7.93
CA ARG A 19 -8.80 8.85 -8.97
C ARG A 19 -10.24 8.71 -8.45
N TYR A 20 -10.53 7.63 -7.73
CA TYR A 20 -11.86 7.42 -7.14
C TYR A 20 -12.20 8.53 -6.14
N ILE A 21 -11.32 8.84 -5.21
CA ILE A 21 -11.59 9.87 -4.20
C ILE A 21 -11.80 11.24 -4.85
N ILE A 22 -10.96 11.62 -5.80
CA ILE A 22 -11.08 12.93 -6.47
C ILE A 22 -12.35 13.02 -7.34
N ASN A 23 -12.73 11.95 -8.02
CA ASN A 23 -13.87 11.97 -8.94
C ASN A 23 -15.21 11.75 -8.24
N GLU A 24 -15.25 10.89 -7.22
CA GLU A 24 -16.50 10.39 -6.64
C GLU A 24 -16.81 10.97 -5.25
N THR A 25 -15.88 11.72 -4.66
CA THR A 25 -16.07 12.34 -3.34
C THR A 25 -15.71 13.82 -3.34
N SER A 26 -16.00 14.51 -2.24
CA SER A 26 -15.55 15.90 -2.01
C SER A 26 -14.20 15.98 -1.30
N ASP A 27 -13.55 14.87 -0.97
CA ASP A 27 -12.33 14.84 -0.18
C ASP A 27 -11.10 15.25 -1.02
N ALA A 28 -10.05 15.74 -0.34
CA ALA A 28 -8.76 16.10 -0.92
C ALA A 28 -7.75 14.98 -0.68
N VAL A 29 -6.78 14.84 -1.58
CA VAL A 29 -5.76 13.80 -1.53
C VAL A 29 -4.36 14.41 -1.58
N VAL A 30 -3.48 13.95 -0.70
CA VAL A 30 -2.04 14.15 -0.76
C VAL A 30 -1.38 12.80 -1.05
N VAL A 31 -0.78 12.67 -2.20
CA VAL A 31 -0.04 11.48 -2.59
C VAL A 31 1.41 11.58 -2.14
N VAL A 32 1.90 10.58 -1.43
CA VAL A 32 3.32 10.39 -1.09
C VAL A 32 3.83 9.16 -1.83
N ASP A 33 4.79 9.36 -2.73
CA ASP A 33 5.38 8.26 -3.50
C ASP A 33 6.83 8.59 -3.89
N LYS A 34 7.75 7.65 -3.74
CA LYS A 34 9.16 7.86 -4.14
C LYS A 34 9.41 7.64 -5.63
N LEU A 35 8.41 7.15 -6.38
CA LEU A 35 8.48 6.83 -7.80
C LEU A 35 9.55 5.79 -8.11
N THR A 36 9.36 4.58 -7.58
CA THR A 36 10.14 3.41 -7.99
C THR A 36 9.70 2.90 -9.37
N TYR A 37 10.19 1.76 -9.78
CA TYR A 37 9.88 1.15 -11.07
C TYR A 37 8.36 0.97 -11.34
N ALA A 38 7.55 0.78 -10.30
CA ALA A 38 6.11 0.59 -10.41
C ALA A 38 5.29 1.88 -10.22
N GLY A 39 5.93 2.98 -9.78
CA GLY A 39 5.29 4.28 -9.63
C GLY A 39 5.23 5.04 -10.95
N ASN A 40 4.02 5.40 -11.41
CA ASN A 40 3.84 6.08 -12.69
C ASN A 40 2.87 7.26 -12.57
N LEU A 41 3.38 8.48 -12.73
CA LEU A 41 2.57 9.70 -12.67
C LEU A 41 1.49 9.77 -13.76
N MET A 42 1.66 9.06 -14.88
CA MET A 42 0.62 9.01 -15.92
C MET A 42 -0.68 8.38 -15.42
N SER A 43 -0.61 7.51 -14.43
CA SER A 43 -1.80 6.93 -13.80
C SER A 43 -2.61 7.95 -12.98
N LEU A 44 -2.01 9.07 -12.60
CA LEU A 44 -2.61 10.20 -11.89
C LEU A 44 -2.98 11.38 -12.80
N ALA A 45 -2.57 11.36 -14.08
CA ALA A 45 -2.82 12.44 -15.02
C ALA A 45 -4.29 12.89 -15.09
N PRO A 46 -5.31 11.98 -15.03
CA PRO A 46 -6.71 12.39 -15.06
C PRO A 46 -7.15 13.31 -13.91
N VAL A 47 -6.44 13.32 -12.80
CA VAL A 47 -6.78 14.09 -11.60
C VAL A 47 -5.72 15.10 -11.19
N ALA A 48 -4.59 15.15 -11.90
CA ALA A 48 -3.45 15.98 -11.56
C ALA A 48 -3.73 17.50 -11.54
N GLN A 49 -4.78 17.96 -12.25
CA GLN A 49 -5.17 19.38 -12.31
C GLN A 49 -6.21 19.75 -11.26
N SER A 50 -6.65 18.82 -10.43
CA SER A 50 -7.61 19.11 -9.37
C SER A 50 -6.97 19.94 -8.25
N GLU A 51 -7.62 21.02 -7.81
CA GLU A 51 -7.19 21.79 -6.64
C GLU A 51 -7.21 20.96 -5.33
N ARG A 52 -7.86 19.81 -5.34
CA ARG A 52 -7.93 18.85 -4.22
C ARG A 52 -6.85 17.78 -4.28
N PHE A 53 -5.93 17.86 -5.22
CA PHE A 53 -4.82 16.89 -5.41
C PHE A 53 -3.48 17.57 -5.14
N ALA A 54 -2.64 16.90 -4.35
CA ALA A 54 -1.23 17.26 -4.17
C ALA A 54 -0.35 16.02 -4.30
N PHE A 55 0.88 16.21 -4.80
CA PHE A 55 1.86 15.15 -4.94
C PHE A 55 3.18 15.53 -4.27
N GLU A 56 3.66 14.63 -3.40
CA GLU A 56 4.94 14.72 -2.69
C GLU A 56 5.84 13.55 -3.11
N LYS A 57 6.97 13.87 -3.73
CA LYS A 57 7.97 12.86 -4.07
C LYS A 57 8.84 12.57 -2.86
N VAL A 58 8.39 11.66 -2.00
CA VAL A 58 9.03 11.34 -0.72
C VAL A 58 9.11 9.83 -0.52
N ASP A 59 10.24 9.36 0.01
CA ASP A 59 10.38 8.00 0.52
C ASP A 59 9.79 7.89 1.92
N ILE A 60 8.98 6.87 2.17
CA ILE A 60 8.41 6.62 3.51
C ILE A 60 9.48 6.27 4.56
N CYS A 61 10.70 5.97 4.15
CA CYS A 61 11.85 5.81 5.04
C CYS A 61 12.46 7.15 5.48
N ASP A 62 12.13 8.27 4.82
CA ASP A 62 12.64 9.60 5.15
C ASP A 62 11.79 10.27 6.25
N ARG A 63 12.29 10.17 7.48
CA ARG A 63 11.62 10.73 8.66
C ARG A 63 11.43 12.25 8.58
N ALA A 64 12.43 12.98 8.06
CA ALA A 64 12.38 14.44 8.02
C ALA A 64 11.33 14.92 7.01
N GLU A 65 11.32 14.32 5.84
CA GLU A 65 10.36 14.64 4.80
C GLU A 65 8.93 14.23 5.19
N LEU A 66 8.73 13.09 5.84
CA LEU A 66 7.42 12.73 6.37
C LEU A 66 6.92 13.74 7.42
N ALA A 67 7.77 14.18 8.33
CA ALA A 67 7.39 15.19 9.32
C ALA A 67 7.00 16.53 8.66
N ARG A 68 7.71 16.95 7.60
CA ARG A 68 7.35 18.10 6.78
C ARG A 68 5.97 17.91 6.13
N VAL A 69 5.74 16.78 5.47
CA VAL A 69 4.48 16.47 4.78
C VAL A 69 3.29 16.51 5.76
N PHE A 70 3.41 15.89 6.93
CA PHE A 70 2.35 15.95 7.95
C PHE A 70 2.10 17.38 8.44
N THR A 71 3.16 18.18 8.61
CA THR A 71 3.04 19.57 9.07
C THR A 71 2.39 20.48 8.04
N GLU A 72 2.79 20.37 6.77
CA GLU A 72 2.29 21.22 5.68
C GLU A 72 0.86 20.85 5.28
N HIS A 73 0.59 19.55 5.15
CA HIS A 73 -0.68 19.09 4.61
C HIS A 73 -1.76 18.84 5.67
N GLN A 74 -1.40 18.57 6.91
CA GLN A 74 -2.33 18.32 8.04
C GLN A 74 -3.45 17.32 7.67
N PRO A 75 -3.12 16.06 7.32
CA PRO A 75 -4.11 15.10 6.88
C PRO A 75 -5.07 14.67 8.01
N ASP A 76 -6.33 14.44 7.66
CA ASP A 76 -7.35 13.90 8.57
C ASP A 76 -7.24 12.38 8.72
N CYS A 77 -6.64 11.70 7.74
CA CYS A 77 -6.36 10.27 7.79
C CYS A 77 -5.22 9.89 6.86
N VAL A 78 -4.65 8.72 7.10
CA VAL A 78 -3.60 8.09 6.27
C VAL A 78 -4.12 6.80 5.69
N MET A 79 -3.88 6.56 4.40
CA MET A 79 -4.03 5.27 3.74
C MET A 79 -2.66 4.82 3.24
N HIS A 80 -2.12 3.78 3.87
CA HIS A 80 -0.76 3.33 3.62
C HIS A 80 -0.74 2.16 2.64
N LEU A 81 -0.39 2.46 1.36
CA LEU A 81 -0.28 1.48 0.28
C LEU A 81 1.15 1.34 -0.25
N ALA A 82 2.09 2.22 0.16
CA ALA A 82 3.48 2.11 -0.28
C ALA A 82 4.10 0.81 0.21
N ALA A 83 4.57 -0.02 -0.71
CA ALA A 83 5.24 -1.28 -0.43
C ALA A 83 6.05 -1.74 -1.65
N GLU A 84 7.12 -2.49 -1.41
CA GLU A 84 7.65 -3.43 -2.40
C GLU A 84 6.73 -4.66 -2.43
N SER A 85 6.27 -5.09 -3.61
CA SER A 85 5.14 -6.04 -3.74
C SER A 85 5.34 -7.19 -4.71
N HIS A 86 6.52 -7.35 -5.33
CA HIS A 86 6.77 -8.42 -6.28
C HIS A 86 7.47 -9.61 -5.61
N VAL A 87 6.77 -10.74 -5.49
CA VAL A 87 7.25 -11.92 -4.75
C VAL A 87 8.60 -12.41 -5.28
N ASP A 88 8.76 -12.63 -6.60
CA ASP A 88 10.02 -13.12 -7.18
C ASP A 88 11.18 -12.17 -6.87
N ARG A 89 10.98 -10.86 -6.97
CA ARG A 89 11.99 -9.87 -6.58
C ARG A 89 12.34 -9.94 -5.09
N SER A 90 11.41 -10.36 -4.24
CA SER A 90 11.68 -10.52 -2.81
C SER A 90 12.60 -11.72 -2.52
N ILE A 91 12.57 -12.72 -3.39
CA ILE A 91 13.46 -13.90 -3.31
C ILE A 91 14.89 -13.51 -3.71
N ASP A 92 15.03 -12.76 -4.81
CA ASP A 92 16.33 -12.34 -5.33
C ASP A 92 16.99 -11.23 -4.48
N GLY A 93 16.18 -10.32 -3.92
CA GLY A 93 16.67 -9.15 -3.19
C GLY A 93 15.78 -8.75 -2.01
N PRO A 94 15.75 -9.52 -0.91
CA PRO A 94 14.83 -9.29 0.21
C PRO A 94 15.07 -7.99 0.98
N ALA A 95 16.28 -7.42 0.91
CA ALA A 95 16.66 -6.22 1.66
C ALA A 95 15.75 -5.02 1.36
N ALA A 96 15.37 -4.80 0.09
CA ALA A 96 14.48 -3.72 -0.30
C ALA A 96 13.08 -3.86 0.33
N PHE A 97 12.62 -5.10 0.51
CA PHE A 97 11.32 -5.40 1.15
C PHE A 97 11.36 -5.14 2.65
N ILE A 98 12.46 -5.50 3.31
CA ILE A 98 12.67 -5.19 4.73
C ILE A 98 12.71 -3.67 4.92
N GLU A 99 13.52 -2.97 4.14
CA GLU A 99 13.66 -1.51 4.23
C GLU A 99 12.32 -0.82 3.98
N THR A 100 11.66 -1.08 2.85
CA THR A 100 10.43 -0.36 2.49
C THR A 100 9.25 -0.81 3.37
N ASN A 101 9.01 -2.13 3.48
CA ASN A 101 7.78 -2.62 4.10
C ASN A 101 7.84 -2.60 5.63
N ILE A 102 9.02 -2.80 6.24
CA ILE A 102 9.16 -2.82 7.70
C ILE A 102 9.65 -1.46 8.19
N VAL A 103 10.84 -1.02 7.77
CA VAL A 103 11.44 0.24 8.25
C VAL A 103 10.62 1.45 7.78
N GLY A 104 10.17 1.47 6.52
CA GLY A 104 9.31 2.52 5.99
C GLY A 104 7.96 2.60 6.72
N THR A 105 7.30 1.46 6.99
CA THR A 105 6.07 1.43 7.79
C THR A 105 6.31 1.92 9.20
N TYR A 106 7.38 1.50 9.86
CA TYR A 106 7.79 2.01 11.18
C TYR A 106 7.97 3.54 11.16
N THR A 107 8.70 4.05 10.18
CA THR A 107 8.98 5.50 10.07
C THR A 107 7.71 6.31 9.86
N LEU A 108 6.80 5.81 9.00
CA LEU A 108 5.51 6.44 8.76
C LEU A 108 4.60 6.39 10.01
N LEU A 109 4.59 5.28 10.73
CA LEU A 109 3.83 5.15 11.99
C LEU A 109 4.33 6.14 13.05
N GLU A 110 5.64 6.34 13.17
CA GLU A 110 6.22 7.33 14.11
C GLU A 110 5.89 8.76 13.70
N ALA A 111 5.95 9.10 12.41
CA ALA A 111 5.54 10.41 11.91
C ALA A 111 4.04 10.66 12.16
N ALA A 112 3.19 9.68 11.85
CA ALA A 112 1.75 9.75 12.10
C ALA A 112 1.42 9.86 13.59
N ARG A 113 2.13 9.13 14.48
CA ARG A 113 1.95 9.19 15.93
C ARG A 113 2.36 10.55 16.47
N ALA A 114 3.49 11.10 16.05
CA ALA A 114 3.95 12.42 16.46
C ALA A 114 2.95 13.51 16.06
N TYR A 115 2.48 13.47 14.83
CA TYR A 115 1.43 14.36 14.31
C TYR A 115 0.12 14.20 15.10
N TRP A 116 -0.39 12.97 15.26
CA TRP A 116 -1.63 12.68 15.97
C TRP A 116 -1.59 13.17 17.42
N ASN A 117 -0.47 13.01 18.13
CA ASN A 117 -0.31 13.49 19.49
C ASN A 117 -0.46 15.02 19.61
N ALA A 118 -0.11 15.76 18.56
CA ALA A 118 -0.22 17.22 18.52
C ALA A 118 -1.62 17.75 18.12
N LEU A 119 -2.53 16.86 17.70
CA LEU A 119 -3.90 17.24 17.32
C LEU A 119 -4.75 17.61 18.56
N THR A 120 -5.81 18.38 18.31
CA THR A 120 -6.90 18.58 19.30
C THR A 120 -7.67 17.27 19.50
N GLU A 121 -8.33 17.11 20.64
CA GLU A 121 -9.05 15.87 20.98
C GLU A 121 -10.10 15.47 19.93
N ASP A 122 -10.83 16.44 19.37
CA ASP A 122 -11.81 16.17 18.30
C ASP A 122 -11.14 15.59 17.05
N LYS A 123 -10.02 16.16 16.62
CA LYS A 123 -9.24 15.68 15.48
C LYS A 123 -8.59 14.33 15.78
N LYS A 124 -8.07 14.11 16.98
CA LYS A 124 -7.52 12.82 17.41
C LYS A 124 -8.56 11.70 17.32
N SER A 125 -9.76 11.96 17.80
CA SER A 125 -10.85 10.97 17.81
C SER A 125 -11.29 10.59 16.39
N ALA A 126 -11.23 11.54 15.45
CA ALA A 126 -11.60 11.35 14.03
C ALA A 126 -10.48 10.75 13.19
N PHE A 127 -9.20 10.93 13.58
CA PHE A 127 -8.04 10.45 12.80
C PHE A 127 -8.06 8.93 12.64
N ARG A 128 -7.61 8.46 11.47
CA ARG A 128 -7.41 7.02 11.21
C ARG A 128 -6.13 6.80 10.41
N PHE A 129 -5.39 5.76 10.79
CA PHE A 129 -4.27 5.22 10.03
C PHE A 129 -4.69 3.86 9.45
N HIS A 130 -4.94 3.81 8.16
CA HIS A 130 -5.36 2.59 7.47
C HIS A 130 -4.18 1.96 6.73
N HIS A 131 -3.75 0.79 7.17
CA HIS A 131 -2.73 -0.01 6.52
C HIS A 131 -3.36 -1.03 5.57
N ILE A 132 -2.93 -1.01 4.31
CA ILE A 132 -3.37 -1.97 3.32
C ILE A 132 -2.33 -3.09 3.23
N SER A 133 -2.74 -4.28 3.62
CA SER A 133 -1.94 -5.51 3.61
C SER A 133 -2.44 -6.48 2.53
N THR A 134 -2.05 -7.71 2.63
CA THR A 134 -2.33 -8.79 1.67
C THR A 134 -2.81 -10.05 2.40
N ASP A 135 -3.59 -10.88 1.73
CA ASP A 135 -3.97 -12.21 2.20
C ASP A 135 -2.77 -13.18 2.24
N GLU A 136 -1.70 -12.91 1.51
CA GLU A 136 -0.47 -13.73 1.53
C GLU A 136 0.19 -13.83 2.93
N VAL A 137 -0.17 -12.95 3.88
CA VAL A 137 0.30 -13.05 5.26
C VAL A 137 -0.25 -14.30 5.99
N TYR A 138 -1.34 -14.87 5.50
CA TYR A 138 -1.96 -16.07 6.06
C TYR A 138 -1.36 -17.37 5.54
N GLY A 139 -0.54 -17.32 4.46
CA GLY A 139 0.04 -18.50 3.82
C GLY A 139 -0.92 -19.18 2.84
N ASP A 140 -0.81 -20.50 2.75
CA ASP A 140 -1.58 -21.30 1.78
C ASP A 140 -2.92 -21.76 2.35
N LEU A 141 -3.94 -21.82 1.50
CA LEU A 141 -5.21 -22.48 1.83
C LEU A 141 -5.04 -24.01 1.69
N HIS A 142 -5.58 -24.75 2.65
CA HIS A 142 -5.49 -26.23 2.62
C HIS A 142 -6.46 -26.87 1.64
N SER A 143 -7.55 -26.17 1.30
CA SER A 143 -8.52 -26.61 0.31
C SER A 143 -9.11 -25.42 -0.47
N THR A 144 -9.75 -25.69 -1.62
CA THR A 144 -10.43 -24.66 -2.41
C THR A 144 -11.71 -24.13 -1.75
N ASP A 145 -12.20 -24.80 -0.71
CA ASP A 145 -13.41 -24.42 0.03
C ASP A 145 -13.09 -23.62 1.32
N ASP A 146 -11.79 -23.48 1.65
CA ASP A 146 -11.36 -22.71 2.81
C ASP A 146 -11.29 -21.22 2.48
N PHE A 147 -11.50 -20.39 3.50
CA PHE A 147 -11.37 -18.93 3.43
C PHE A 147 -10.50 -18.42 4.57
N PHE A 148 -9.74 -17.38 4.31
CA PHE A 148 -9.10 -16.61 5.36
C PHE A 148 -10.12 -15.76 6.11
N THR A 149 -9.95 -15.65 7.41
CA THR A 149 -10.75 -14.81 8.30
C THR A 149 -9.86 -13.97 9.18
N GLU A 150 -10.42 -13.02 9.91
CA GLU A 150 -9.67 -12.17 10.85
C GLU A 150 -9.02 -12.94 12.01
N THR A 151 -9.40 -14.20 12.20
CA THR A 151 -8.83 -15.10 13.23
C THR A 151 -7.86 -16.11 12.66
N THR A 152 -7.66 -16.15 11.34
CA THR A 152 -6.67 -17.04 10.71
C THR A 152 -5.26 -16.65 11.17
N PRO A 153 -4.46 -17.60 11.68
CA PRO A 153 -3.08 -17.33 12.07
C PRO A 153 -2.23 -16.91 10.87
N TYR A 154 -1.29 -15.99 11.08
CA TYR A 154 -0.31 -15.63 10.07
C TYR A 154 0.70 -16.76 9.86
N ALA A 155 0.93 -17.13 8.60
CA ALA A 155 1.87 -18.16 8.19
C ALA A 155 2.57 -17.77 6.87
N PRO A 156 3.23 -16.60 6.79
CA PRO A 156 3.82 -16.10 5.54
C PRO A 156 4.92 -17.02 5.03
N SER A 157 4.96 -17.29 3.72
CA SER A 157 5.87 -18.25 3.09
C SER A 157 6.92 -17.61 2.17
N SER A 158 6.88 -16.31 1.94
CA SER A 158 7.86 -15.58 1.12
C SER A 158 8.49 -14.41 1.88
N PRO A 159 9.66 -13.87 1.45
CA PRO A 159 10.20 -12.64 2.03
C PRO A 159 9.24 -11.45 1.93
N TYR A 160 8.49 -11.35 0.83
CA TYR A 160 7.43 -10.34 0.67
C TYR A 160 6.35 -10.52 1.74
N SER A 161 5.70 -11.68 1.79
CA SER A 161 4.60 -11.91 2.75
C SER A 161 5.07 -11.80 4.21
N ALA A 162 6.31 -12.24 4.51
CA ALA A 162 6.91 -12.06 5.83
C ALA A 162 7.12 -10.58 6.18
N SER A 163 7.55 -9.75 5.21
CA SER A 163 7.71 -8.31 5.42
C SER A 163 6.36 -7.61 5.64
N LYS A 164 5.30 -8.04 4.93
CA LYS A 164 3.93 -7.53 5.12
C LYS A 164 3.35 -7.97 6.47
N ALA A 165 3.51 -9.22 6.85
CA ALA A 165 3.11 -9.71 8.17
C ALA A 165 3.81 -8.93 9.30
N SER A 166 5.10 -8.61 9.12
CA SER A 166 5.87 -7.80 10.07
C SER A 166 5.30 -6.38 10.17
N SER A 167 4.96 -5.74 9.06
CA SER A 167 4.33 -4.41 9.08
C SER A 167 2.94 -4.42 9.72
N ASP A 168 2.15 -5.47 9.50
CA ASP A 168 0.85 -5.64 10.16
C ASP A 168 1.01 -5.71 11.69
N HIS A 169 2.00 -6.48 12.16
CA HIS A 169 2.31 -6.55 13.59
C HIS A 169 2.76 -5.20 14.18
N LEU A 170 3.55 -4.42 13.43
CA LEU A 170 3.91 -3.04 13.84
C LEU A 170 2.67 -2.16 13.97
N VAL A 171 1.81 -2.15 12.97
CA VAL A 171 0.56 -1.36 12.95
C VAL A 171 -0.32 -1.73 14.16
N ARG A 172 -0.49 -3.04 14.42
CA ARG A 172 -1.22 -3.53 15.59
C ARG A 172 -0.55 -3.10 16.91
N ALA A 173 0.77 -3.14 16.98
CA ALA A 173 1.52 -2.74 18.17
C ALA A 173 1.34 -1.25 18.47
N TRP A 174 1.33 -0.36 17.44
CA TRP A 174 1.09 1.07 17.61
C TRP A 174 -0.30 1.38 18.16
N LEU A 175 -1.32 0.63 17.73
CA LEU A 175 -2.65 0.73 18.33
C LEU A 175 -2.63 0.32 19.81
N ARG A 176 -2.05 -0.85 20.10
CA ARG A 176 -2.12 -1.45 21.46
C ARG A 176 -1.25 -0.74 22.48
N THR A 177 -0.10 -0.22 22.06
CA THR A 177 0.88 0.40 22.94
C THR A 177 0.66 1.91 23.09
N TYR A 178 0.39 2.58 21.98
CA TYR A 178 0.34 4.06 21.96
C TYR A 178 -1.06 4.63 21.74
N GLY A 179 -2.05 3.79 21.42
CA GLY A 179 -3.42 4.23 21.18
C GLY A 179 -3.64 4.88 19.82
N LEU A 180 -2.64 4.86 18.90
CA LEU A 180 -2.82 5.39 17.55
C LEU A 180 -3.97 4.64 16.87
N PRO A 181 -5.03 5.32 16.40
CA PRO A 181 -6.20 4.65 15.84
C PRO A 181 -5.92 4.05 14.46
N THR A 182 -5.40 2.83 14.44
CA THR A 182 -5.06 2.10 13.23
C THR A 182 -6.11 1.07 12.86
N LEU A 183 -6.20 0.75 11.57
CA LEU A 183 -6.91 -0.40 11.05
C LEU A 183 -6.08 -1.06 9.95
N ILE A 184 -6.29 -2.37 9.72
CA ILE A 184 -5.62 -3.17 8.72
C ILE A 184 -6.68 -3.83 7.86
N THR A 185 -6.46 -3.84 6.54
CA THR A 185 -7.23 -4.65 5.60
C THR A 185 -6.29 -5.53 4.80
N ASN A 186 -6.63 -6.80 4.66
CA ASN A 186 -5.89 -7.78 3.88
C ASN A 186 -6.65 -8.03 2.58
N CYS A 187 -6.18 -7.44 1.49
CA CYS A 187 -6.81 -7.67 0.19
C CYS A 187 -6.20 -8.90 -0.49
N SER A 188 -7.03 -9.62 -1.23
CA SER A 188 -6.58 -10.62 -2.18
C SER A 188 -6.14 -9.96 -3.50
N ASN A 189 -5.96 -10.75 -4.53
CA ASN A 189 -5.44 -10.30 -5.81
C ASN A 189 -6.32 -9.24 -6.47
N ASN A 190 -5.67 -8.14 -6.86
CA ASN A 190 -6.31 -7.03 -7.56
C ASN A 190 -5.90 -7.03 -9.04
N TYR A 191 -6.82 -6.65 -9.92
CA TYR A 191 -6.55 -6.45 -11.34
C TYR A 191 -7.35 -5.25 -11.86
N GLY A 192 -6.89 -4.64 -12.95
CA GLY A 192 -7.57 -3.51 -13.55
C GLY A 192 -6.65 -2.59 -14.38
N PRO A 193 -7.17 -1.44 -14.84
CA PRO A 193 -6.40 -0.46 -15.59
C PRO A 193 -5.18 0.04 -14.81
N TYR A 194 -4.08 0.28 -15.53
CA TYR A 194 -2.78 0.71 -15.00
C TYR A 194 -2.04 -0.36 -14.17
N HIS A 195 -2.48 -1.62 -14.20
CA HIS A 195 -1.74 -2.73 -13.60
C HIS A 195 -0.35 -2.84 -14.25
N PHE A 196 0.70 -2.95 -13.42
CA PHE A 196 2.08 -2.96 -13.94
C PHE A 196 2.34 -4.19 -14.82
N PRO A 197 3.01 -4.04 -15.99
CA PRO A 197 3.07 -5.08 -17.03
C PRO A 197 3.91 -6.31 -16.69
N GLU A 198 4.56 -6.38 -15.54
CA GLU A 198 5.21 -7.60 -15.04
C GLU A 198 4.22 -8.58 -14.39
N LYS A 199 3.02 -8.12 -14.04
CA LYS A 199 1.98 -8.94 -13.43
C LYS A 199 1.25 -9.78 -14.46
N LEU A 200 0.70 -10.92 -14.02
CA LEU A 200 0.17 -11.96 -14.89
C LEU A 200 -0.77 -11.46 -16.00
N ILE A 201 -1.86 -10.76 -15.63
CA ILE A 201 -2.89 -10.35 -16.59
C ILE A 201 -2.33 -9.39 -17.65
N PRO A 202 -1.70 -8.27 -17.33
CA PRO A 202 -1.15 -7.38 -18.35
C PRO A 202 0.00 -8.01 -19.13
N LEU A 203 0.83 -8.86 -18.51
CA LEU A 203 1.88 -9.60 -19.22
C LEU A 203 1.31 -10.54 -20.28
N MET A 204 0.27 -11.31 -19.94
CA MET A 204 -0.41 -12.21 -20.88
C MET A 204 -1.03 -11.43 -22.05
N ILE A 205 -1.69 -10.31 -21.77
CA ILE A 205 -2.28 -9.44 -22.80
C ILE A 205 -1.18 -8.93 -23.77
N LEU A 206 -0.10 -8.37 -23.22
CA LEU A 206 0.99 -7.82 -24.03
C LEU A 206 1.70 -8.90 -24.87
N ASN A 207 1.95 -10.08 -24.29
CA ASN A 207 2.55 -11.17 -25.02
C ASN A 207 1.63 -11.70 -26.15
N ALA A 208 0.34 -11.87 -25.86
CA ALA A 208 -0.64 -12.29 -26.88
C ALA A 208 -0.70 -11.30 -28.04
N LEU A 209 -0.79 -9.99 -27.76
CA LEU A 209 -0.78 -8.95 -28.79
C LEU A 209 0.51 -8.91 -29.61
N ALA A 210 1.64 -9.25 -29.00
CA ALA A 210 2.95 -9.29 -29.65
C ALA A 210 3.25 -10.63 -30.32
N GLY A 211 2.34 -11.60 -30.31
CA GLY A 211 2.55 -12.96 -30.84
C GLY A 211 3.65 -13.75 -30.10
N LYS A 212 3.94 -13.40 -28.85
CA LYS A 212 4.92 -14.08 -28.00
C LYS A 212 4.30 -15.24 -27.23
N PRO A 213 5.13 -16.25 -26.82
CA PRO A 213 4.66 -17.31 -25.95
C PRO A 213 4.06 -16.76 -24.64
N LEU A 214 2.99 -17.38 -24.18
CA LEU A 214 2.37 -17.04 -22.90
C LEU A 214 3.05 -17.86 -21.79
N PRO A 215 3.71 -17.24 -20.80
CA PRO A 215 4.34 -17.97 -19.72
C PRO A 215 3.27 -18.62 -18.83
N VAL A 216 3.41 -19.94 -18.61
CA VAL A 216 2.62 -20.69 -17.63
C VAL A 216 3.56 -21.10 -16.50
N TYR A 217 3.31 -20.59 -15.32
CA TYR A 217 4.12 -20.88 -14.14
C TYR A 217 3.62 -22.16 -13.46
N GLY A 218 4.38 -23.23 -13.57
CA GLY A 218 4.20 -24.51 -12.87
C GLY A 218 2.90 -25.27 -13.22
N ASN A 219 2.68 -26.35 -12.48
CA ASN A 219 1.40 -27.09 -12.48
C ASN A 219 0.38 -26.46 -11.53
N CYS A 220 0.70 -25.33 -10.97
CA CYS A 220 -0.10 -24.66 -9.97
C CYS A 220 -0.96 -23.57 -10.56
N LEU A 221 -2.20 -23.67 -10.27
CA LEU A 221 -3.14 -22.59 -10.20
C LEU A 221 -2.48 -21.39 -9.48
N LEU A 222 -2.43 -20.25 -10.18
CA LEU A 222 -2.31 -18.90 -9.68
C LEU A 222 -1.96 -18.76 -8.18
N TYR A 223 -0.72 -19.03 -7.82
CA TYR A 223 -0.28 -18.84 -6.44
C TYR A 223 0.13 -17.40 -6.14
N THR A 224 0.31 -16.60 -7.14
CA THR A 224 0.66 -15.20 -6.91
C THR A 224 0.22 -14.37 -8.09
N SER A 225 -0.57 -13.49 -7.85
CA SER A 225 -0.80 -12.40 -8.79
C SER A 225 -0.16 -11.14 -8.30
#